data_d001aab25accc7d8231b480b24116c5d
#
_entry.id   d001aab25accc7d8231b480b24116c5d
#
_cell.length_a   1.000
_cell.length_b   1.000
_cell.length_c   1.000
_cell.angle_alpha   90.00
_cell.angle_beta   90.00
_cell.angle_gamma   90.00
#
_symmetry.space_group_name_H-M   'P 1'
#
loop_
_entity.id
_entity.type
_entity.pdbx_description
1 polymer ?
#
loop_
_entity_poly.entity_id
_entity_poly.type
_entity_poly.pdbx_seq_one_letter_code
_entity_poly.pdbx_strand_id
1 'polypeptide(L)'
;MRLLFAVAASLAFATPAIADDHAMSDAPELTFERVFASPSLNGSSPRQAKLSPDGRYLTLLRNREKDSARYDLWGFDRENGEWTMLVDSEKLSSGRTLSEDELMQRERQRVGNLKGIISYQWASDGKSVLVPLDGDLYLAGLDGSVTRLTDTEESELNPKLSPRGGYVSFVRDRQLWVGEVGAEAKPITPKEGENIRWGEAEFVAQEEMARLTGFWWDGNDRRIAVQRTDETPVAVVNRAAIGATGTKVFSQKYPFAGSDNAIVELYITDPEGGSRVKVDLGEETDIYLARVDWGPDDYLYVQRQNREQTVLDMLRVDPNTGASEIWFTENAAREDFWINLDDNYRFLNDGSLIWWSERDGYGHLYLFKDSEWTQLTTGKWVVTGLVGIDQERGRAYFEGNADGVLERHIYALDLDAPGEWSRLTEPGFVNSASMDKK
;
A
#
# COMPACT_ATOMS: atom_id res chain seq x y z
N MET A 1 51.57 39.82 64.60
CA MET A 1 51.31 40.71 63.48
C MET A 1 50.49 39.95 62.39
N ARG A 2 49.17 40.08 62.43
CA ARG A 2 48.24 39.34 61.59
C ARG A 2 47.72 40.32 60.59
N LEU A 3 48.01 40.07 59.30
CA LEU A 3 47.40 40.80 58.19
C LEU A 3 46.03 40.18 57.86
N LEU A 4 44.99 41.01 57.94
CA LEU A 4 43.67 40.71 57.38
C LEU A 4 43.63 41.14 55.94
N PHE A 5 43.33 40.20 55.01
CA PHE A 5 42.93 40.53 53.65
C PHE A 5 41.43 40.60 53.59
N ALA A 6 40.89 41.76 53.28
CA ALA A 6 39.50 41.97 52.96
C ALA A 6 39.28 41.68 51.45
N VAL A 7 38.44 40.70 51.14
CA VAL A 7 37.98 40.43 49.77
C VAL A 7 36.70 41.25 49.56
N ALA A 8 36.74 42.22 48.71
CA ALA A 8 35.56 42.95 48.24
C ALA A 8 34.89 42.13 47.13
N ALA A 9 33.72 41.57 47.41
CA ALA A 9 32.90 40.95 46.39
C ALA A 9 32.08 42.04 45.60
N SER A 10 32.45 42.25 44.35
CA SER A 10 31.68 43.08 43.45
C SER A 10 30.47 42.30 42.91
N LEU A 11 29.26 42.60 43.38
CA LEU A 11 28.02 42.14 42.76
C LEU A 11 27.83 42.90 41.42
N ALA A 12 28.07 42.23 40.33
CA ALA A 12 27.62 42.71 39.02
C ALA A 12 26.14 42.38 38.89
N PHE A 13 25.30 43.44 38.91
CA PHE A 13 23.91 43.32 38.48
C PHE A 13 23.91 43.11 36.96
N ALA A 14 23.60 41.92 36.53
CA ALA A 14 23.22 41.67 35.12
C ALA A 14 21.87 42.30 34.88
N THR A 15 21.84 43.42 34.15
CA THR A 15 20.60 43.91 33.55
C THR A 15 20.09 42.86 32.58
N PRO A 16 18.78 42.49 32.62
CA PRO A 16 18.25 41.62 31.57
C PRO A 16 18.42 42.36 30.25
N ALA A 17 19.11 41.73 29.31
CA ALA A 17 19.12 42.13 27.94
C ALA A 17 17.66 42.12 27.48
N ILE A 18 17.08 43.30 27.29
CA ILE A 18 15.86 43.45 26.50
C ILE A 18 16.24 42.86 25.15
N ALA A 19 15.61 41.77 24.77
CA ALA A 19 15.74 41.23 23.41
C ALA A 19 15.37 42.41 22.51
N ASP A 20 16.32 42.87 21.71
CA ASP A 20 16.06 43.79 20.63
C ASP A 20 14.87 43.20 19.87
N ASP A 21 13.84 44.00 19.75
CA ASP A 21 12.76 43.83 18.81
C ASP A 21 13.43 43.89 17.43
N HIS A 22 14.01 42.75 17.00
CA HIS A 22 14.39 42.61 15.62
C HIS A 22 13.13 42.83 14.84
N ALA A 23 13.02 44.03 14.30
CA ALA A 23 12.03 44.41 13.32
C ALA A 23 11.81 43.17 12.44
N MET A 24 10.67 42.53 12.59
CA MET A 24 10.20 41.51 11.67
C MET A 24 10.17 42.22 10.33
N SER A 25 11.27 42.07 9.58
CA SER A 25 11.40 42.59 8.24
C SER A 25 10.19 42.18 7.44
N ASP A 26 9.76 43.00 6.50
CA ASP A 26 8.77 42.85 5.43
C ASP A 26 8.40 41.44 4.93
N ALA A 27 8.42 40.43 5.77
CA ALA A 27 7.88 39.12 5.45
C ALA A 27 6.36 39.30 5.29
N PRO A 28 5.81 38.90 4.14
CA PRO A 28 4.40 39.03 3.89
C PRO A 28 3.62 38.29 4.98
N GLU A 29 2.63 38.98 5.58
CA GLU A 29 1.75 38.40 6.59
C GLU A 29 1.08 37.15 6.03
N LEU A 30 1.09 36.07 6.82
CA LEU A 30 0.46 34.82 6.44
C LEU A 30 -1.05 34.93 6.62
N THR A 31 -1.77 35.21 5.54
CA THR A 31 -3.24 35.30 5.54
C THR A 31 -3.90 33.95 5.29
N PHE A 32 -5.20 33.82 5.64
CA PHE A 32 -5.97 32.62 5.30
C PHE A 32 -6.01 32.39 3.79
N GLU A 33 -6.17 33.42 2.99
CA GLU A 33 -6.16 33.32 1.53
C GLU A 33 -4.85 32.75 1.03
N ARG A 34 -3.69 33.14 1.59
CA ARG A 34 -2.38 32.61 1.21
C ARG A 34 -2.19 31.16 1.64
N VAL A 35 -2.69 30.76 2.81
CA VAL A 35 -2.60 29.37 3.29
C VAL A 35 -3.31 28.40 2.34
N PHE A 36 -4.49 28.82 1.82
CA PHE A 36 -5.31 27.98 0.94
C PHE A 36 -5.10 28.24 -0.56
N ALA A 37 -4.24 29.17 -0.94
CA ALA A 37 -3.96 29.48 -2.33
C ALA A 37 -3.02 28.45 -2.99
N SER A 38 -3.07 28.37 -4.33
CA SER A 38 -2.05 27.74 -5.14
C SER A 38 -1.03 28.79 -5.62
N PRO A 39 0.28 28.45 -5.66
CA PRO A 39 0.89 27.19 -5.23
C PRO A 39 0.86 27.02 -3.71
N SER A 40 0.76 25.76 -3.25
CA SER A 40 0.79 25.43 -1.82
C SER A 40 2.08 25.94 -1.15
N LEU A 41 1.97 26.39 0.11
CA LEU A 41 3.14 26.75 0.91
C LEU A 41 4.13 25.59 1.10
N ASN A 42 3.62 24.36 1.08
CA ASN A 42 4.45 23.14 1.17
C ASN A 42 5.29 22.88 -0.11
N GLY A 43 5.05 23.64 -1.19
CA GLY A 43 5.67 23.39 -2.46
C GLY A 43 5.20 22.12 -3.17
N SER A 44 6.09 21.58 -4.00
CA SER A 44 5.81 20.32 -4.71
C SER A 44 5.87 19.14 -3.73
N SER A 45 4.87 18.27 -3.76
CA SER A 45 4.77 17.07 -2.91
C SER A 45 4.82 15.81 -3.78
N PRO A 46 6.01 15.29 -4.11
CA PRO A 46 6.14 14.06 -4.89
C PRO A 46 5.47 12.88 -4.19
N ARG A 47 4.83 12.01 -4.97
CA ARG A 47 4.12 10.84 -4.46
C ARG A 47 4.51 9.59 -5.23
N GLN A 48 4.39 8.42 -4.58
CA GLN A 48 4.57 7.11 -5.19
C GLN A 48 5.88 6.96 -5.98
N ALA A 49 7.01 7.32 -5.35
CA ALA A 49 8.32 7.06 -5.94
C ALA A 49 8.52 5.54 -6.13
N LYS A 50 8.88 5.13 -7.35
CA LYS A 50 9.12 3.73 -7.71
C LYS A 50 10.34 3.63 -8.62
N LEU A 51 11.12 2.59 -8.44
CA LEU A 51 12.16 2.22 -9.40
C LEU A 51 11.54 1.38 -10.53
N SER A 52 12.04 1.55 -11.75
CA SER A 52 11.72 0.64 -12.85
C SER A 52 12.24 -0.78 -12.54
N PRO A 53 11.65 -1.83 -13.15
CA PRO A 53 12.10 -3.22 -12.92
C PRO A 53 13.58 -3.47 -13.18
N ASP A 54 14.22 -2.68 -14.05
CA ASP A 54 15.65 -2.73 -14.36
C ASP A 54 16.51 -1.76 -13.52
N GLY A 55 15.87 -0.98 -12.63
CA GLY A 55 16.54 0.00 -11.77
C GLY A 55 17.06 1.24 -12.49
N ARG A 56 16.79 1.42 -13.80
CA ARG A 56 17.27 2.56 -14.57
C ARG A 56 16.52 3.85 -14.25
N TYR A 57 15.20 3.79 -14.16
CA TYR A 57 14.34 4.95 -13.93
C TYR A 57 13.85 5.03 -12.50
N LEU A 58 13.93 6.22 -11.90
CA LEU A 58 13.13 6.58 -10.75
C LEU A 58 11.91 7.35 -11.24
N THR A 59 10.72 6.78 -11.06
CA THR A 59 9.46 7.45 -11.41
C THR A 59 8.72 7.93 -10.18
N LEU A 60 7.96 9.01 -10.33
CA LEU A 60 7.09 9.55 -9.28
C LEU A 60 5.95 10.39 -9.89
N LEU A 61 4.93 10.59 -9.09
CA LEU A 61 3.89 11.56 -9.36
C LEU A 61 4.30 12.92 -8.81
N ARG A 62 4.28 13.93 -9.66
CA ARG A 62 4.61 15.32 -9.31
C ARG A 62 3.45 16.23 -9.66
N ASN A 63 3.03 17.04 -8.70
CA ASN A 63 1.97 18.02 -8.91
C ASN A 63 2.45 19.22 -9.71
N ARG A 64 1.50 19.91 -10.33
CA ARG A 64 1.76 21.13 -11.11
C ARG A 64 1.88 22.33 -10.20
N GLU A 65 2.74 23.26 -10.54
CA GLU A 65 2.93 24.51 -9.78
C GLU A 65 1.64 25.35 -9.72
N LYS A 66 0.89 25.42 -10.83
CA LYS A 66 -0.34 26.22 -10.92
C LYS A 66 -1.60 25.49 -10.47
N ASP A 67 -1.57 24.15 -10.36
CA ASP A 67 -2.65 23.30 -9.85
C ASP A 67 -2.03 22.21 -8.97
N SER A 68 -1.85 22.52 -7.70
CA SER A 68 -1.20 21.62 -6.73
C SER A 68 -1.98 20.34 -6.48
N ALA A 69 -3.25 20.26 -6.89
CA ALA A 69 -4.06 19.05 -6.80
C ALA A 69 -3.85 18.11 -7.99
N ARG A 70 -3.33 18.58 -9.14
CA ARG A 70 -3.16 17.78 -10.36
C ARG A 70 -1.74 17.20 -10.44
N TYR A 71 -1.68 15.90 -10.64
CA TYR A 71 -0.43 15.14 -10.73
C TYR A 71 -0.20 14.60 -12.12
N ASP A 72 1.06 14.62 -12.55
CA ASP A 72 1.59 14.03 -13.76
C ASP A 72 2.63 12.97 -13.41
N LEU A 73 2.88 12.02 -14.31
CA LEU A 73 3.93 11.02 -14.14
C LEU A 73 5.27 11.55 -14.69
N TRP A 74 6.27 11.56 -13.83
CA TRP A 74 7.65 11.96 -14.16
C TRP A 74 8.61 10.80 -13.98
N GLY A 75 9.64 10.75 -14.81
CA GLY A 75 10.75 9.82 -14.73
C GLY A 75 12.08 10.52 -14.68
N PHE A 76 12.96 10.08 -13.79
CA PHE A 76 14.36 10.43 -13.74
C PHE A 76 15.17 9.28 -14.33
N ASP A 77 15.88 9.55 -15.43
CA ASP A 77 16.78 8.57 -16.03
C ASP A 77 18.14 8.67 -15.31
N ARG A 78 18.51 7.61 -14.61
CA ARG A 78 19.74 7.53 -13.83
C ARG A 78 21.02 7.49 -14.68
N GLU A 79 20.91 7.16 -15.97
CA GLU A 79 22.07 7.12 -16.88
C GLU A 79 22.45 8.52 -17.36
N ASN A 80 21.47 9.37 -17.70
CA ASN A 80 21.75 10.72 -18.20
C ASN A 80 21.52 11.83 -17.14
N GLY A 81 20.88 11.50 -15.99
CA GLY A 81 20.64 12.46 -14.92
C GLY A 81 19.49 13.44 -15.19
N GLU A 82 18.59 13.13 -16.13
CA GLU A 82 17.54 14.05 -16.56
C GLU A 82 16.14 13.64 -16.07
N TRP A 83 15.32 14.64 -15.74
CA TRP A 83 13.89 14.48 -15.45
C TRP A 83 13.06 14.72 -16.71
N THR A 84 12.17 13.79 -17.02
CA THR A 84 11.24 13.91 -18.14
C THR A 84 9.81 13.67 -17.67
N MET A 85 8.85 14.47 -18.12
CA MET A 85 7.41 14.18 -17.95
C MET A 85 7.05 13.05 -18.91
N LEU A 86 6.77 11.87 -18.33
CA LEU A 86 6.39 10.67 -19.11
C LEU A 86 4.92 10.72 -19.54
N VAL A 87 4.05 11.18 -18.64
CA VAL A 87 2.62 11.29 -18.93
C VAL A 87 2.08 12.63 -18.44
N ASP A 88 1.52 13.41 -19.36
CA ASP A 88 0.82 14.66 -19.12
C ASP A 88 -0.66 14.36 -18.89
N SER A 89 -1.11 14.43 -17.64
CA SER A 89 -2.49 14.11 -17.26
C SER A 89 -3.54 15.04 -17.89
N GLU A 90 -3.17 16.28 -18.23
CA GLU A 90 -4.09 17.24 -18.83
C GLU A 90 -4.36 16.94 -20.31
N LYS A 91 -3.33 16.48 -21.02
CA LYS A 91 -3.47 16.09 -22.44
C LYS A 91 -4.31 14.82 -22.63
N LEU A 92 -4.28 13.90 -21.64
CA LEU A 92 -5.02 12.64 -21.70
C LEU A 92 -6.39 12.72 -21.02
N SER A 93 -6.61 13.74 -20.17
CA SER A 93 -7.86 13.88 -19.42
C SER A 93 -9.06 13.98 -20.36
N SER A 94 -10.05 13.12 -20.13
CA SER A 94 -11.35 13.16 -20.82
C SER A 94 -12.27 14.26 -20.26
N GLY A 95 -11.98 14.76 -19.05
CA GLY A 95 -12.85 15.66 -18.31
C GLY A 95 -14.12 14.99 -17.78
N ARG A 96 -14.18 13.66 -17.81
CA ARG A 96 -15.33 12.87 -17.35
C ARG A 96 -15.51 12.99 -15.84
N THR A 97 -16.76 12.99 -15.40
CA THR A 97 -17.10 12.87 -13.98
C THR A 97 -16.84 11.42 -13.53
N LEU A 98 -16.13 11.26 -12.42
CA LEU A 98 -15.83 9.96 -11.85
C LEU A 98 -17.11 9.27 -11.36
N SER A 99 -17.13 7.94 -11.40
CA SER A 99 -18.23 7.15 -10.84
C SER A 99 -18.28 7.27 -9.31
N GLU A 100 -19.44 6.99 -8.71
CA GLU A 100 -19.60 6.97 -7.24
C GLU A 100 -18.64 5.95 -6.59
N ASP A 101 -18.45 4.78 -7.19
CA ASP A 101 -17.54 3.74 -6.69
C ASP A 101 -16.08 4.21 -6.72
N GLU A 102 -15.66 4.90 -7.79
CA GLU A 102 -14.31 5.48 -7.86
C GLU A 102 -14.12 6.61 -6.85
N LEU A 103 -15.11 7.48 -6.68
CA LEU A 103 -15.06 8.55 -5.68
C LEU A 103 -14.94 7.98 -4.25
N MET A 104 -15.70 6.92 -3.93
CA MET A 104 -15.60 6.24 -2.65
C MET A 104 -14.22 5.58 -2.46
N GLN A 105 -13.68 4.93 -3.48
CA GLN A 105 -12.35 4.33 -3.41
C GLN A 105 -11.26 5.37 -3.22
N ARG A 106 -11.34 6.51 -3.91
CA ARG A 106 -10.41 7.65 -3.72
C ARG A 106 -10.52 8.27 -2.33
N GLU A 107 -11.72 8.34 -1.74
CA GLU A 107 -11.92 8.79 -0.37
C GLU A 107 -11.19 7.87 0.62
N ARG A 108 -11.35 6.55 0.50
CA ARG A 108 -10.68 5.55 1.33
C ARG A 108 -9.16 5.62 1.20
N GLN A 109 -8.64 5.86 0.02
CA GLN A 109 -7.20 6.09 -0.23
C GLN A 109 -6.71 7.48 0.23
N ARG A 110 -7.58 8.34 0.74
CA ARG A 110 -7.25 9.74 1.12
C ARG A 110 -6.69 10.57 -0.04
N VAL A 111 -7.17 10.31 -1.26
CA VAL A 111 -6.79 11.02 -2.49
C VAL A 111 -7.99 11.66 -3.21
N GLY A 112 -9.13 11.79 -2.54
CA GLY A 112 -10.38 12.33 -3.11
C GLY A 112 -10.25 13.75 -3.68
N ASN A 113 -9.35 14.57 -3.16
CA ASN A 113 -9.11 15.93 -3.63
C ASN A 113 -8.08 16.02 -4.77
N LEU A 114 -7.43 14.90 -5.14
CA LEU A 114 -6.39 14.89 -6.16
C LEU A 114 -7.00 14.74 -7.56
N LYS A 115 -6.32 15.35 -8.53
CA LYS A 115 -6.67 15.32 -9.94
C LYS A 115 -5.52 14.72 -10.76
N GLY A 116 -5.83 14.32 -11.99
CA GLY A 116 -4.86 13.70 -12.87
C GLY A 116 -4.51 12.29 -12.43
N ILE A 117 -3.24 11.94 -12.53
CA ILE A 117 -2.74 10.59 -12.22
C ILE A 117 -2.60 10.44 -10.72
N ILE A 118 -3.31 9.49 -10.12
CA ILE A 118 -3.26 9.20 -8.69
C ILE A 118 -2.50 7.91 -8.35
N SER A 119 -2.31 7.04 -9.34
CA SER A 119 -1.56 5.80 -9.21
C SER A 119 -0.98 5.38 -10.56
N TYR A 120 0.01 4.51 -10.55
CA TYR A 120 0.56 3.87 -11.76
C TYR A 120 1.26 2.56 -11.39
N GLN A 121 1.42 1.68 -12.39
CA GLN A 121 2.14 0.41 -12.26
C GLN A 121 3.13 0.25 -13.41
N TRP A 122 4.38 -0.11 -13.10
CA TRP A 122 5.33 -0.55 -14.10
C TRP A 122 4.92 -1.87 -14.74
N ALA A 123 5.04 -1.97 -16.04
CA ALA A 123 5.04 -3.26 -16.73
C ALA A 123 6.34 -4.01 -16.38
N SER A 124 6.28 -5.34 -16.39
CA SER A 124 7.43 -6.20 -16.02
C SER A 124 8.63 -6.05 -16.94
N ASP A 125 8.41 -5.61 -18.18
CA ASP A 125 9.48 -5.37 -19.18
C ASP A 125 10.25 -4.05 -18.92
N GLY A 126 9.79 -3.23 -17.99
CA GLY A 126 10.40 -1.94 -17.66
C GLY A 126 10.31 -0.88 -18.77
N LYS A 127 9.48 -1.09 -19.81
CA LYS A 127 9.37 -0.18 -20.96
C LYS A 127 8.12 0.65 -21.00
N SER A 128 7.10 0.27 -20.22
CA SER A 128 5.83 0.96 -20.14
C SER A 128 5.26 0.98 -18.73
N VAL A 129 4.29 1.86 -18.52
CA VAL A 129 3.54 2.00 -17.27
C VAL A 129 2.05 2.01 -17.55
N LEU A 130 1.30 1.28 -16.74
CA LEU A 130 -0.16 1.35 -16.70
C LEU A 130 -0.57 2.57 -15.87
N VAL A 131 -1.41 3.40 -16.42
CA VAL A 131 -1.88 4.66 -15.82
C VAL A 131 -3.41 4.70 -15.84
N PRO A 132 -4.09 4.58 -14.68
CA PRO A 132 -5.51 4.91 -14.57
C PRO A 132 -5.71 6.44 -14.60
N LEU A 133 -6.64 6.91 -15.42
CA LEU A 133 -6.95 8.33 -15.51
C LEU A 133 -8.41 8.54 -15.94
N ASP A 134 -9.16 9.32 -15.16
CA ASP A 134 -10.57 9.65 -15.40
C ASP A 134 -11.47 8.42 -15.66
N GLY A 135 -11.20 7.33 -14.94
CA GLY A 135 -11.94 6.08 -15.03
C GLY A 135 -11.52 5.14 -16.15
N ASP A 136 -10.62 5.55 -17.05
CA ASP A 136 -10.06 4.72 -18.13
C ASP A 136 -8.60 4.32 -17.84
N LEU A 137 -8.12 3.36 -18.61
CA LEU A 137 -6.77 2.82 -18.50
C LEU A 137 -5.93 3.20 -19.72
N TYR A 138 -4.70 3.60 -19.44
CA TYR A 138 -3.70 3.94 -20.46
C TYR A 138 -2.41 3.15 -20.23
N LEU A 139 -1.79 2.72 -21.31
CA LEU A 139 -0.43 2.19 -21.30
C LEU A 139 0.50 3.23 -21.91
N ALA A 140 1.40 3.78 -21.11
CA ALA A 140 2.36 4.80 -21.54
C ALA A 140 3.76 4.20 -21.68
N GLY A 141 4.33 4.27 -22.87
CA GLY A 141 5.69 3.84 -23.17
C GLY A 141 6.73 4.90 -22.79
N LEU A 142 7.94 4.47 -22.45
CA LEU A 142 9.08 5.36 -22.21
C LEU A 142 9.52 6.11 -23.46
N ASP A 143 9.12 5.66 -24.65
CA ASP A 143 9.33 6.32 -25.94
C ASP A 143 8.35 7.48 -26.20
N GLY A 144 7.45 7.76 -25.23
CA GLY A 144 6.42 8.79 -25.34
C GLY A 144 5.13 8.32 -26.01
N SER A 145 5.03 7.04 -26.40
CA SER A 145 3.77 6.48 -26.91
C SER A 145 2.75 6.35 -25.79
N VAL A 146 1.46 6.57 -26.12
CA VAL A 146 0.37 6.36 -25.18
C VAL A 146 -0.75 5.62 -25.89
N THR A 147 -1.14 4.47 -25.37
CA THR A 147 -2.25 3.66 -25.86
C THR A 147 -3.38 3.67 -24.83
N ARG A 148 -4.58 4.09 -25.21
CA ARG A 148 -5.78 3.96 -24.40
C ARG A 148 -6.25 2.51 -24.49
N LEU A 149 -6.36 1.84 -23.33
CA LEU A 149 -6.76 0.43 -23.23
C LEU A 149 -8.26 0.27 -23.05
N THR A 150 -8.93 1.24 -22.42
CA THR A 150 -10.38 1.25 -22.21
C THR A 150 -10.97 2.60 -22.60
N ASP A 151 -12.22 2.60 -23.06
CA ASP A 151 -13.00 3.78 -23.43
C ASP A 151 -14.48 3.50 -23.12
N THR A 152 -14.84 3.64 -21.84
CA THR A 152 -16.16 3.23 -21.33
C THR A 152 -16.76 4.29 -20.43
N GLU A 153 -18.07 4.25 -20.20
CA GLU A 153 -18.75 5.17 -19.29
C GLU A 153 -18.53 4.77 -17.81
N GLU A 154 -18.33 3.48 -17.56
CA GLU A 154 -18.01 2.94 -16.24
C GLU A 154 -16.53 3.16 -15.89
N SER A 155 -16.20 3.11 -14.61
CA SER A 155 -14.82 3.20 -14.14
C SER A 155 -14.18 1.82 -13.99
N GLU A 156 -12.91 1.71 -14.38
CA GLU A 156 -12.07 0.55 -14.14
C GLU A 156 -11.37 0.68 -12.79
N LEU A 157 -11.83 -0.08 -11.78
CA LEU A 157 -11.30 -0.07 -10.43
C LEU A 157 -10.17 -1.10 -10.26
N ASN A 158 -9.19 -0.78 -9.42
CA ASN A 158 -8.08 -1.66 -9.06
C ASN A 158 -7.32 -2.26 -10.26
N PRO A 159 -7.00 -1.48 -11.30
CA PRO A 159 -6.36 -2.02 -12.49
C PRO A 159 -4.98 -2.60 -12.19
N LYS A 160 -4.66 -3.73 -12.84
CA LYS A 160 -3.35 -4.39 -12.74
C LYS A 160 -2.91 -4.94 -14.10
N LEU A 161 -1.62 -4.83 -14.36
CA LEU A 161 -0.97 -5.71 -15.35
C LEU A 161 -0.64 -7.04 -14.67
N SER A 162 -0.78 -8.12 -15.42
CA SER A 162 -0.30 -9.43 -14.95
C SER A 162 1.22 -9.45 -14.76
N PRO A 163 1.78 -10.33 -13.92
CA PRO A 163 3.21 -10.36 -13.60
C PRO A 163 4.16 -10.46 -14.80
N ARG A 164 3.74 -11.13 -15.88
CA ARG A 164 4.51 -11.21 -17.13
C ARG A 164 4.13 -10.16 -18.17
N GLY A 165 3.10 -9.34 -17.86
CA GLY A 165 2.65 -8.24 -18.73
C GLY A 165 1.78 -8.68 -19.91
N GLY A 166 1.30 -9.94 -19.95
CA GLY A 166 0.44 -10.44 -21.02
C GLY A 166 -0.98 -9.91 -20.97
N TYR A 167 -1.46 -9.59 -19.76
CA TYR A 167 -2.85 -9.22 -19.52
C TYR A 167 -2.97 -7.93 -18.74
N VAL A 168 -4.12 -7.25 -18.94
CA VAL A 168 -4.64 -6.21 -18.06
C VAL A 168 -5.92 -6.72 -17.41
N SER A 169 -6.08 -6.44 -16.12
CA SER A 169 -7.25 -6.82 -15.32
C SER A 169 -7.74 -5.65 -14.48
N PHE A 170 -9.04 -5.57 -14.27
CA PHE A 170 -9.68 -4.52 -13.47
C PHE A 170 -11.08 -4.96 -13.06
N VAL A 171 -11.68 -4.26 -12.11
CA VAL A 171 -13.08 -4.44 -11.75
C VAL A 171 -13.93 -3.39 -12.44
N ARG A 172 -15.00 -3.83 -13.08
CA ARG A 172 -16.05 -2.99 -13.67
C ARG A 172 -17.40 -3.64 -13.41
N ASP A 173 -18.37 -2.84 -12.99
CA ASP A 173 -19.74 -3.30 -12.75
C ASP A 173 -19.81 -4.56 -11.87
N ARG A 174 -19.01 -4.55 -10.78
CA ARG A 174 -18.89 -5.63 -9.77
C ARG A 174 -18.39 -6.97 -10.30
N GLN A 175 -17.75 -6.98 -11.46
CA GLN A 175 -17.15 -8.17 -12.07
C GLN A 175 -15.66 -7.95 -12.31
N LEU A 176 -14.88 -9.01 -12.22
CA LEU A 176 -13.49 -8.99 -12.67
C LEU A 176 -13.45 -9.13 -14.19
N TRP A 177 -12.79 -8.19 -14.84
CA TRP A 177 -12.54 -8.13 -16.28
C TRP A 177 -11.07 -8.41 -16.54
N VAL A 178 -10.80 -9.18 -17.59
CA VAL A 178 -9.46 -9.51 -18.04
C VAL A 178 -9.40 -9.46 -19.55
N GLY A 179 -8.29 -8.95 -20.09
CA GLY A 179 -7.99 -8.96 -21.51
C GLY A 179 -6.49 -9.01 -21.77
N GLU A 180 -6.07 -9.55 -22.89
CA GLU A 180 -4.69 -9.39 -23.35
C GLU A 180 -4.40 -7.89 -23.53
N VAL A 181 -3.16 -7.48 -23.26
CA VAL A 181 -2.76 -6.08 -23.41
C VAL A 181 -2.91 -5.66 -24.89
N GLY A 182 -3.75 -4.64 -25.12
CA GLY A 182 -4.09 -4.17 -26.46
C GLY A 182 -5.30 -4.85 -27.11
N ALA A 183 -5.94 -5.79 -26.43
CA ALA A 183 -7.21 -6.39 -26.84
C ALA A 183 -8.35 -5.98 -25.91
N GLU A 184 -9.59 -6.21 -26.35
CA GLU A 184 -10.78 -5.94 -25.56
C GLU A 184 -10.87 -6.90 -24.35
N ALA A 185 -11.00 -6.34 -23.14
CA ALA A 185 -11.21 -7.12 -21.93
C ALA A 185 -12.64 -7.67 -21.86
N LYS A 186 -12.79 -8.83 -21.19
CA LYS A 186 -14.07 -9.52 -20.98
C LYS A 186 -14.27 -9.83 -19.50
N PRO A 187 -15.54 -9.88 -19.01
CA PRO A 187 -15.81 -10.32 -17.65
C PRO A 187 -15.51 -11.81 -17.53
N ILE A 188 -14.67 -12.17 -16.55
CA ILE A 188 -14.33 -13.56 -16.23
C ILE A 188 -15.07 -14.09 -15.01
N THR A 189 -15.86 -13.26 -14.35
CA THR A 189 -16.72 -13.62 -13.24
C THR A 189 -18.20 -13.37 -13.57
N PRO A 190 -19.14 -14.07 -12.92
CA PRO A 190 -20.55 -13.86 -13.22
C PRO A 190 -21.03 -12.50 -12.70
N LYS A 191 -22.03 -11.94 -13.40
CA LYS A 191 -22.84 -10.85 -12.86
C LYS A 191 -23.92 -11.43 -11.99
N GLU A 192 -23.87 -11.14 -10.70
CA GLU A 192 -24.87 -11.59 -9.70
C GLU A 192 -25.73 -10.41 -9.21
N GLY A 193 -26.46 -10.60 -8.11
CA GLY A 193 -27.31 -9.55 -7.53
C GLY A 193 -26.54 -8.34 -7.01
N GLU A 194 -27.28 -7.29 -6.64
CA GLU A 194 -26.71 -5.99 -6.24
C GLU A 194 -25.79 -6.05 -5.01
N ASN A 195 -25.94 -7.06 -4.17
CA ASN A 195 -25.12 -7.24 -2.97
C ASN A 195 -23.87 -8.10 -3.20
N ILE A 196 -23.63 -8.57 -4.44
CA ILE A 196 -22.51 -9.43 -4.76
C ILE A 196 -21.47 -8.65 -5.57
N ARG A 197 -20.22 -8.76 -5.15
CA ARG A 197 -19.06 -8.14 -5.82
C ARG A 197 -17.97 -9.17 -6.05
N TRP A 198 -17.29 -9.08 -7.19
CA TRP A 198 -16.16 -9.90 -7.53
C TRP A 198 -14.92 -9.05 -7.77
N GLY A 199 -13.79 -9.49 -7.21
CA GLY A 199 -12.50 -8.82 -7.42
C GLY A 199 -12.27 -7.56 -6.59
N GLU A 200 -13.20 -7.24 -5.69
CA GLU A 200 -13.09 -6.13 -4.73
C GLU A 200 -13.00 -6.66 -3.31
N ALA A 201 -12.28 -5.95 -2.46
CA ALA A 201 -12.33 -6.18 -1.03
C ALA A 201 -13.66 -5.67 -0.45
N GLU A 202 -14.13 -6.28 0.64
CA GLU A 202 -15.25 -5.79 1.44
C GLU A 202 -14.87 -4.53 2.23
N PHE A 203 -15.86 -3.87 2.82
CA PHE A 203 -15.71 -2.57 3.49
C PHE A 203 -14.60 -2.58 4.55
N VAL A 204 -14.57 -3.58 5.45
CA VAL A 204 -13.58 -3.64 6.56
C VAL A 204 -12.16 -3.78 6.01
N ALA A 205 -11.96 -4.64 5.01
CA ALA A 205 -10.63 -4.77 4.39
C ALA A 205 -10.16 -3.47 3.72
N GLN A 206 -11.08 -2.71 3.13
CA GLN A 206 -10.74 -1.44 2.48
C GLN A 206 -10.39 -0.34 3.49
N GLU A 207 -11.12 -0.23 4.60
CA GLU A 207 -10.95 0.85 5.58
C GLU A 207 -9.89 0.54 6.64
N GLU A 208 -9.81 -0.73 7.10
CA GLU A 208 -9.02 -1.10 8.27
C GLU A 208 -7.79 -1.97 7.93
N MET A 209 -7.82 -2.70 6.79
CA MET A 209 -6.74 -3.62 6.43
C MET A 209 -5.89 -3.12 5.26
N ALA A 210 -6.09 -1.87 4.81
CA ALA A 210 -5.38 -1.25 3.68
C ALA A 210 -5.42 -2.10 2.38
N ARG A 211 -6.50 -2.87 2.16
CA ARG A 211 -6.66 -3.74 1.00
C ARG A 211 -7.89 -3.36 0.18
N LEU A 212 -7.71 -2.87 -1.03
CA LEU A 212 -8.77 -2.47 -1.96
C LEU A 212 -9.10 -3.57 -2.98
N THR A 213 -8.09 -4.31 -3.40
CA THR A 213 -8.21 -5.36 -4.41
C THR A 213 -8.72 -6.66 -3.81
N GLY A 214 -9.48 -7.40 -4.60
CA GLY A 214 -9.94 -8.76 -4.31
C GLY A 214 -9.50 -9.74 -5.40
N PHE A 215 -8.39 -9.50 -6.10
CA PHE A 215 -7.86 -10.49 -7.06
C PHE A 215 -6.33 -10.45 -7.12
N TRP A 216 -5.73 -11.62 -7.40
CA TRP A 216 -4.29 -11.85 -7.34
C TRP A 216 -3.84 -12.81 -8.44
N TRP A 217 -2.96 -12.34 -9.29
CA TRP A 217 -2.35 -13.14 -10.36
C TRP A 217 -1.27 -14.06 -9.82
N ASP A 218 -1.17 -15.28 -10.38
CA ASP A 218 0.03 -16.10 -10.20
C ASP A 218 1.22 -15.49 -10.97
N GLY A 219 2.44 -15.85 -10.57
CA GLY A 219 3.67 -15.33 -11.19
C GLY A 219 3.85 -15.71 -12.67
N ASN A 220 3.00 -16.56 -13.22
CA ASN A 220 3.09 -17.10 -14.56
C ASN A 220 1.97 -16.67 -15.52
N ASP A 221 1.08 -15.77 -15.11
CA ASP A 221 -0.11 -15.31 -15.84
C ASP A 221 -1.10 -16.44 -16.21
N ARG A 222 -1.09 -17.54 -15.45
CA ARG A 222 -1.92 -18.72 -15.74
C ARG A 222 -3.19 -18.79 -14.89
N ARG A 223 -3.14 -18.19 -13.71
CA ARG A 223 -4.22 -18.28 -12.71
C ARG A 223 -4.44 -16.96 -12.03
N ILE A 224 -5.68 -16.76 -11.59
CA ILE A 224 -6.11 -15.61 -10.80
C ILE A 224 -6.88 -16.14 -9.62
N ALA A 225 -6.46 -15.80 -8.40
CA ALA A 225 -7.32 -15.92 -7.24
C ALA A 225 -8.24 -14.72 -7.22
N VAL A 226 -9.54 -14.92 -7.01
CA VAL A 226 -10.56 -13.85 -7.03
C VAL A 226 -11.52 -14.01 -5.87
N GLN A 227 -11.68 -12.94 -5.11
CA GLN A 227 -12.65 -12.85 -4.01
C GLN A 227 -14.05 -12.60 -4.54
N ARG A 228 -15.02 -13.31 -3.98
CA ARG A 228 -16.45 -13.01 -4.05
C ARG A 228 -16.88 -12.47 -2.70
N THR A 229 -17.47 -11.31 -2.70
CA THR A 229 -18.00 -10.63 -1.50
C THR A 229 -19.53 -10.63 -1.56
N ASP A 230 -20.16 -11.16 -0.52
CA ASP A 230 -21.62 -11.11 -0.34
C ASP A 230 -21.96 -10.14 0.80
N GLU A 231 -22.47 -8.98 0.44
CA GLU A 231 -22.90 -7.93 1.37
C GLU A 231 -24.36 -8.08 1.82
N THR A 232 -25.04 -9.20 1.49
CA THR A 232 -26.46 -9.41 1.84
C THR A 232 -26.71 -9.25 3.34
N PRO A 233 -25.89 -9.83 4.26
CA PRO A 233 -26.11 -9.71 5.69
C PRO A 233 -25.76 -8.31 6.25
N VAL A 234 -25.00 -7.50 5.53
CA VAL A 234 -24.53 -6.21 6.02
C VAL A 234 -25.65 -5.20 6.16
N ALA A 235 -25.74 -4.57 7.33
CA ALA A 235 -26.73 -3.55 7.64
C ALA A 235 -26.62 -2.31 6.72
N VAL A 236 -27.77 -1.75 6.37
CA VAL A 236 -27.85 -0.48 5.65
C VAL A 236 -27.98 0.66 6.65
N VAL A 237 -27.09 1.63 6.60
CA VAL A 237 -27.12 2.83 7.43
C VAL A 237 -27.24 4.09 6.59
N ASN A 238 -27.89 5.11 7.14
CA ASN A 238 -27.96 6.43 6.51
C ASN A 238 -26.79 7.27 6.96
N ARG A 239 -26.08 7.83 6.01
CA ARG A 239 -24.93 8.74 6.22
C ARG A 239 -25.25 10.12 5.68
N ALA A 240 -24.93 11.14 6.46
CA ALA A 240 -25.15 12.53 6.09
C ALA A 240 -23.84 13.18 5.63
N ALA A 241 -23.78 13.63 4.38
CA ALA A 241 -22.73 14.51 3.89
C ALA A 241 -23.14 15.96 4.14
N ILE A 242 -22.51 16.60 5.13
CA ILE A 242 -22.80 17.97 5.54
C ILE A 242 -21.91 18.91 4.77
N GLY A 243 -22.48 19.68 3.86
CA GLY A 243 -21.79 20.69 3.06
C GLY A 243 -22.07 22.12 3.57
N ALA A 244 -21.36 23.10 3.02
CA ALA A 244 -21.52 24.51 3.37
C ALA A 244 -22.94 25.08 3.10
N THR A 245 -23.65 24.52 2.13
CA THR A 245 -24.96 25.02 1.68
C THR A 245 -26.10 24.04 1.92
N GLY A 246 -25.84 22.89 2.57
CA GLY A 246 -26.89 21.92 2.86
C GLY A 246 -26.32 20.52 3.19
N THR A 247 -27.23 19.60 3.45
CA THR A 247 -26.92 18.22 3.81
C THR A 247 -27.55 17.26 2.80
N LYS A 248 -26.74 16.34 2.24
CA LYS A 248 -27.20 15.22 1.43
C LYS A 248 -27.16 13.96 2.29
N VAL A 249 -28.25 13.20 2.35
CA VAL A 249 -28.31 11.90 3.03
C VAL A 249 -28.28 10.80 1.96
N PHE A 250 -27.46 9.78 2.19
CA PHE A 250 -27.42 8.59 1.34
C PHE A 250 -27.30 7.33 2.19
N SER A 251 -27.83 6.23 1.67
CA SER A 251 -27.79 4.91 2.31
C SER A 251 -26.52 4.17 1.86
N GLN A 252 -25.90 3.49 2.79
CA GLN A 252 -24.67 2.73 2.57
C GLN A 252 -24.70 1.42 3.36
N LYS A 253 -24.19 0.35 2.78
CA LYS A 253 -23.85 -0.88 3.51
C LYS A 253 -22.70 -0.57 4.46
N TYR A 254 -22.89 -0.84 5.77
CA TYR A 254 -21.89 -0.52 6.79
C TYR A 254 -21.93 -1.52 7.94
N PRO A 255 -20.88 -2.33 8.13
CA PRO A 255 -20.80 -3.33 9.19
C PRO A 255 -20.34 -2.66 10.49
N PHE A 256 -21.23 -1.98 11.20
CA PHE A 256 -20.89 -1.37 12.48
C PHE A 256 -20.63 -2.42 13.57
N ALA A 257 -19.92 -2.04 14.63
CA ALA A 257 -19.56 -2.94 15.73
C ALA A 257 -20.79 -3.69 16.28
N GLY A 258 -20.69 -5.02 16.35
CA GLY A 258 -21.76 -5.91 16.79
C GLY A 258 -22.80 -6.27 15.72
N SER A 259 -22.64 -5.78 14.48
CA SER A 259 -23.47 -6.22 13.34
C SER A 259 -22.74 -7.25 12.46
N ASP A 260 -23.46 -7.84 11.52
CA ASP A 260 -22.91 -8.82 10.60
C ASP A 260 -21.93 -8.17 9.59
N ASN A 261 -20.86 -8.88 9.30
CA ASN A 261 -19.92 -8.58 8.22
C ASN A 261 -20.43 -9.10 6.87
N ALA A 262 -19.77 -8.68 5.79
CA ALA A 262 -19.90 -9.35 4.51
C ALA A 262 -19.30 -10.76 4.59
N ILE A 263 -19.92 -11.70 3.85
CA ILE A 263 -19.37 -13.04 3.69
C ILE A 263 -18.36 -13.00 2.53
N VAL A 264 -17.16 -13.52 2.77
CA VAL A 264 -16.10 -13.58 1.77
C VAL A 264 -15.83 -15.02 1.34
N GLU A 265 -15.73 -15.22 0.05
CA GLU A 265 -15.32 -16.47 -0.58
C GLU A 265 -14.15 -16.20 -1.51
N LEU A 266 -13.32 -17.20 -1.73
CA LEU A 266 -12.17 -17.11 -2.64
C LEU A 266 -12.26 -18.21 -3.69
N TYR A 267 -11.97 -17.87 -4.93
CA TYR A 267 -11.99 -18.79 -6.07
C TYR A 267 -10.69 -18.64 -6.87
N ILE A 268 -10.28 -19.71 -7.53
CA ILE A 268 -9.17 -19.72 -8.46
C ILE A 268 -9.72 -20.01 -9.86
N THR A 269 -9.33 -19.19 -10.83
CA THR A 269 -9.73 -19.33 -12.24
C THR A 269 -8.57 -19.04 -13.19
N ASP A 270 -8.73 -19.36 -14.47
CA ASP A 270 -7.82 -18.94 -15.53
C ASP A 270 -8.18 -17.54 -16.07
N PRO A 271 -7.32 -16.89 -16.87
CA PRO A 271 -7.57 -15.57 -17.42
C PRO A 271 -8.78 -15.50 -18.36
N GLU A 272 -9.23 -16.61 -18.91
CA GLU A 272 -10.39 -16.76 -19.81
C GLU A 272 -11.70 -16.93 -19.02
N GLY A 273 -11.64 -17.14 -17.70
CA GLY A 273 -12.83 -17.34 -16.85
C GLY A 273 -13.49 -18.70 -17.00
N GLY A 274 -12.71 -19.73 -17.34
CA GLY A 274 -13.17 -21.09 -17.57
C GLY A 274 -13.70 -21.77 -16.29
N SER A 275 -13.01 -22.77 -15.77
CA SER A 275 -13.39 -23.42 -14.53
C SER A 275 -12.98 -22.57 -13.31
N ARG A 276 -13.88 -22.47 -12.33
CA ARG A 276 -13.59 -21.84 -11.03
C ARG A 276 -13.49 -22.90 -9.95
N VAL A 277 -12.37 -22.90 -9.26
CA VAL A 277 -12.12 -23.78 -8.11
C VAL A 277 -12.36 -22.97 -6.85
N LYS A 278 -13.33 -23.38 -6.02
CA LYS A 278 -13.58 -22.73 -4.73
C LYS A 278 -12.50 -23.13 -3.74
N VAL A 279 -11.89 -22.14 -3.08
CA VAL A 279 -10.93 -22.35 -2.00
C VAL A 279 -11.67 -22.71 -0.71
N ASP A 280 -11.18 -23.72 -0.02
CA ASP A 280 -11.65 -24.07 1.31
C ASP A 280 -11.07 -23.08 2.34
N LEU A 281 -11.91 -22.17 2.81
CA LEU A 281 -11.56 -21.21 3.88
C LEU A 281 -11.99 -21.71 5.27
N GLY A 282 -12.49 -22.95 5.40
CA GLY A 282 -13.02 -23.51 6.63
C GLY A 282 -14.54 -23.31 6.76
N GLU A 283 -15.11 -23.84 7.85
CA GLU A 283 -16.55 -23.81 8.11
C GLU A 283 -17.05 -22.46 8.64
N GLU A 284 -16.18 -21.73 9.37
CA GLU A 284 -16.52 -20.41 9.91
C GLU A 284 -16.54 -19.38 8.78
N THR A 285 -17.63 -18.61 8.70
CA THR A 285 -17.85 -17.60 7.67
C THR A 285 -17.65 -16.16 8.15
N ASP A 286 -17.66 -15.93 9.48
CA ASP A 286 -17.37 -14.60 10.06
C ASP A 286 -15.86 -14.42 10.26
N ILE A 287 -15.18 -14.33 9.14
CA ILE A 287 -13.73 -14.22 9.02
C ILE A 287 -13.34 -12.96 8.25
N TYR A 288 -12.08 -12.58 8.37
CA TYR A 288 -11.44 -11.64 7.47
C TYR A 288 -10.46 -12.36 6.55
N LEU A 289 -10.58 -12.09 5.25
CA LEU A 289 -9.60 -12.44 4.24
C LEU A 289 -8.54 -11.31 4.22
N ALA A 290 -7.50 -11.43 5.05
CA ALA A 290 -6.57 -10.33 5.27
C ALA A 290 -5.61 -10.12 4.10
N ARG A 291 -4.91 -11.17 3.68
CA ARG A 291 -3.95 -11.15 2.55
C ARG A 291 -4.06 -12.43 1.73
N VAL A 292 -3.71 -12.34 0.46
CA VAL A 292 -3.63 -13.49 -0.46
C VAL A 292 -2.40 -13.33 -1.34
N ASP A 293 -1.57 -14.36 -1.42
CA ASP A 293 -0.34 -14.35 -2.19
C ASP A 293 -0.11 -15.69 -2.89
N TRP A 294 0.51 -15.64 -4.06
CA TRP A 294 1.02 -16.83 -4.71
C TRP A 294 2.47 -17.09 -4.27
N GLY A 295 2.72 -18.28 -3.76
CA GLY A 295 4.06 -18.71 -3.36
C GLY A 295 4.95 -19.09 -4.55
N PRO A 296 6.25 -19.21 -4.32
CA PRO A 296 7.21 -19.65 -5.36
C PRO A 296 7.02 -21.12 -5.77
N ASP A 297 6.27 -21.88 -4.99
CA ASP A 297 5.92 -23.29 -5.20
C ASP A 297 4.61 -23.50 -5.97
N ASP A 298 4.06 -22.43 -6.57
CA ASP A 298 2.78 -22.40 -7.29
C ASP A 298 1.53 -22.68 -6.41
N TYR A 299 1.65 -22.72 -5.07
CA TYR A 299 0.53 -22.75 -4.13
C TYR A 299 0.01 -21.34 -3.85
N LEU A 300 -1.27 -21.27 -3.45
CA LEU A 300 -1.85 -20.02 -2.98
C LEU A 300 -1.77 -19.97 -1.45
N TYR A 301 -1.35 -18.84 -0.91
CA TYR A 301 -1.26 -18.60 0.53
C TYR A 301 -2.28 -17.54 0.93
N VAL A 302 -3.05 -17.85 1.99
CA VAL A 302 -4.18 -17.02 2.42
C VAL A 302 -4.07 -16.73 3.91
N GLN A 303 -4.02 -15.46 4.27
CA GLN A 303 -4.12 -15.02 5.65
C GLN A 303 -5.60 -14.90 6.03
N ARG A 304 -6.09 -15.88 6.76
CA ARG A 304 -7.45 -15.92 7.33
C ARG A 304 -7.39 -15.48 8.78
N GLN A 305 -8.09 -14.40 9.12
CA GLN A 305 -8.16 -13.89 10.49
C GLN A 305 -9.57 -14.08 11.06
N ASN A 306 -9.69 -14.44 12.33
CA ASN A 306 -10.97 -14.53 13.01
C ASN A 306 -11.55 -13.13 13.27
N ARG A 307 -12.84 -13.06 13.61
CA ARG A 307 -13.56 -11.80 13.86
C ARG A 307 -12.94 -10.96 14.96
N GLU A 308 -12.47 -11.56 16.03
CA GLU A 308 -11.82 -10.92 17.17
C GLU A 308 -10.40 -10.45 16.86
N GLN A 309 -9.85 -10.83 15.70
CA GLN A 309 -8.49 -10.50 15.24
C GLN A 309 -7.39 -11.02 16.18
N THR A 310 -7.67 -12.06 16.94
CA THR A 310 -6.75 -12.68 17.89
C THR A 310 -6.02 -13.90 17.35
N VAL A 311 -6.53 -14.47 16.23
CA VAL A 311 -5.96 -15.62 15.54
C VAL A 311 -5.88 -15.33 14.05
N LEU A 312 -4.69 -15.55 13.47
CA LEU A 312 -4.46 -15.48 12.04
C LEU A 312 -3.85 -16.80 11.58
N ASP A 313 -4.57 -17.51 10.73
CA ASP A 313 -4.06 -18.70 10.07
C ASP A 313 -3.49 -18.35 8.70
N MET A 314 -2.28 -18.78 8.42
CA MET A 314 -1.75 -18.84 7.08
C MET A 314 -2.15 -20.18 6.47
N LEU A 315 -3.10 -20.14 5.55
CA LEU A 315 -3.54 -21.33 4.79
C LEU A 315 -2.64 -21.51 3.58
N ARG A 316 -2.23 -22.75 3.32
CA ARG A 316 -1.59 -23.17 2.07
C ARG A 316 -2.62 -23.94 1.25
N VAL A 317 -2.91 -23.48 0.04
CA VAL A 317 -4.03 -23.93 -0.79
C VAL A 317 -3.49 -24.59 -2.07
N ASP A 318 -3.93 -25.82 -2.35
CA ASP A 318 -3.72 -26.44 -3.67
C ASP A 318 -4.60 -25.76 -4.72
N PRO A 319 -4.04 -25.08 -5.71
CA PRO A 319 -4.83 -24.31 -6.67
C PRO A 319 -5.63 -25.16 -7.65
N ASN A 320 -5.39 -26.45 -7.72
CA ASN A 320 -6.13 -27.35 -8.62
C ASN A 320 -7.40 -27.90 -7.98
N THR A 321 -7.39 -28.05 -6.66
CA THR A 321 -8.50 -28.65 -5.90
C THR A 321 -9.22 -27.66 -4.99
N GLY A 322 -8.55 -26.55 -4.62
CA GLY A 322 -9.02 -25.60 -3.62
C GLY A 322 -8.87 -26.08 -2.17
N ALA A 323 -8.36 -27.31 -1.97
CA ALA A 323 -8.11 -27.84 -0.64
C ALA A 323 -7.04 -27.01 0.07
N SER A 324 -7.25 -26.71 1.34
CA SER A 324 -6.34 -25.94 2.17
C SER A 324 -5.85 -26.73 3.38
N GLU A 325 -4.67 -26.38 3.84
CA GLU A 325 -4.12 -26.80 5.14
C GLU A 325 -3.60 -25.58 5.87
N ILE A 326 -3.65 -25.58 7.20
CA ILE A 326 -3.02 -24.53 8.01
C ILE A 326 -1.51 -24.74 7.96
N TRP A 327 -0.81 -23.83 7.32
CA TRP A 327 0.65 -23.85 7.24
C TRP A 327 1.29 -23.42 8.56
N PHE A 328 0.74 -22.36 9.19
CA PHE A 328 1.01 -21.97 10.56
C PHE A 328 -0.11 -21.08 11.10
N THR A 329 -0.16 -20.90 12.42
CA THR A 329 -1.06 -19.98 13.10
C THR A 329 -0.24 -18.93 13.86
N GLU A 330 -0.60 -17.66 13.67
CA GLU A 330 -0.18 -16.55 14.52
C GLU A 330 -1.28 -16.28 15.55
N ASN A 331 -0.90 -16.09 16.81
CA ASN A 331 -1.82 -15.73 17.87
C ASN A 331 -1.46 -14.36 18.43
N ALA A 332 -2.45 -13.61 18.90
CA ALA A 332 -2.18 -12.38 19.63
C ALA A 332 -1.25 -12.66 20.83
N ALA A 333 -0.29 -11.80 21.06
CA ALA A 333 0.73 -11.97 22.11
C ALA A 333 0.12 -12.10 23.52
N ARG A 334 -1.10 -11.60 23.72
CA ARG A 334 -1.87 -11.65 24.98
C ARG A 334 -3.37 -11.69 24.67
N GLU A 335 -4.17 -12.18 25.61
CA GLU A 335 -5.63 -12.30 25.46
C GLU A 335 -6.38 -10.97 25.23
N ASP A 336 -5.82 -9.85 25.68
CA ASP A 336 -6.37 -8.51 25.55
C ASP A 336 -5.82 -7.74 24.35
N PHE A 337 -5.01 -8.40 23.49
CA PHE A 337 -4.42 -7.82 22.28
C PHE A 337 -5.08 -8.40 21.03
N TRP A 338 -4.91 -7.70 19.93
CA TRP A 338 -5.18 -8.20 18.57
C TRP A 338 -3.89 -8.32 17.77
N ILE A 339 -3.95 -9.01 16.65
CA ILE A 339 -2.84 -9.14 15.71
C ILE A 339 -2.86 -7.93 14.78
N ASN A 340 -1.81 -7.14 14.77
CA ASN A 340 -1.59 -6.12 13.76
C ASN A 340 -1.28 -6.80 12.42
N LEU A 341 -2.07 -6.49 11.38
CA LEU A 341 -1.76 -6.92 10.03
C LEU A 341 -0.58 -6.12 9.50
N ASP A 342 0.35 -6.80 8.86
CA ASP A 342 1.54 -6.19 8.33
C ASP A 342 1.87 -6.74 6.93
N ASP A 343 2.50 -5.90 6.08
CA ASP A 343 2.95 -6.28 4.73
C ASP A 343 4.46 -6.57 4.69
N ASN A 344 5.10 -6.57 5.86
CA ASN A 344 6.55 -6.82 6.00
C ASN A 344 6.85 -8.33 6.06
N TYR A 345 6.41 -9.06 5.05
CA TYR A 345 6.73 -10.46 4.85
C TYR A 345 7.13 -10.73 3.40
N ARG A 346 7.93 -11.77 3.17
CA ARG A 346 8.37 -12.17 1.81
C ARG A 346 8.62 -13.67 1.76
N PHE A 347 8.06 -14.31 0.74
CA PHE A 347 8.45 -15.67 0.37
C PHE A 347 9.85 -15.65 -0.26
N LEU A 348 10.68 -16.60 0.14
CA LEU A 348 11.97 -16.84 -0.45
C LEU A 348 11.87 -17.93 -1.55
N ASN A 349 12.83 -17.96 -2.46
CA ASN A 349 12.82 -18.89 -3.59
C ASN A 349 12.84 -20.38 -3.17
N ASP A 350 13.32 -20.68 -1.97
CA ASP A 350 13.34 -22.04 -1.40
C ASP A 350 12.03 -22.44 -0.70
N GLY A 351 11.01 -21.57 -0.75
CA GLY A 351 9.70 -21.78 -0.12
C GLY A 351 9.62 -21.35 1.34
N SER A 352 10.71 -20.88 1.95
CA SER A 352 10.68 -20.30 3.27
C SER A 352 10.05 -18.90 3.26
N LEU A 353 9.69 -18.39 4.44
CA LEU A 353 9.00 -17.11 4.59
C LEU A 353 9.71 -16.24 5.63
N ILE A 354 10.05 -15.01 5.26
CA ILE A 354 10.31 -13.96 6.24
C ILE A 354 8.99 -13.36 6.68
N TRP A 355 8.76 -13.34 7.98
CA TRP A 355 7.50 -12.93 8.60
C TRP A 355 7.75 -11.86 9.66
N TRP A 356 6.91 -10.84 9.71
CA TRP A 356 6.90 -9.87 10.79
C TRP A 356 5.88 -10.29 11.85
N SER A 357 6.26 -10.22 13.13
CA SER A 357 5.40 -10.63 14.23
C SER A 357 5.73 -9.87 15.52
N GLU A 358 4.71 -9.62 16.33
CA GLU A 358 4.81 -9.04 17.68
C GLU A 358 4.77 -10.09 18.79
N ARG A 359 4.98 -11.38 18.46
CA ARG A 359 4.84 -12.52 19.39
C ARG A 359 5.72 -12.45 20.65
N ASP A 360 6.80 -11.69 20.62
CA ASP A 360 7.69 -11.45 21.77
C ASP A 360 7.46 -10.09 22.47
N GLY A 361 6.42 -9.33 22.04
CA GLY A 361 6.03 -8.02 22.57
C GLY A 361 6.55 -6.81 21.80
N TYR A 362 7.36 -7.03 20.75
CA TYR A 362 7.83 -6.01 19.82
C TYR A 362 7.75 -6.55 18.39
N GLY A 363 7.57 -5.66 17.41
CA GLY A 363 7.55 -6.05 16.00
C GLY A 363 8.92 -6.43 15.49
N HIS A 364 9.14 -7.71 15.22
CA HIS A 364 10.40 -8.27 14.76
C HIS A 364 10.25 -9.18 13.54
N LEU A 365 11.37 -9.45 12.86
CA LEU A 365 11.43 -10.37 11.73
C LEU A 365 11.77 -11.78 12.21
N TYR A 366 11.07 -12.75 11.64
CA TYR A 366 11.22 -14.18 11.84
C TYR A 366 11.37 -14.89 10.51
N LEU A 367 12.13 -15.96 10.47
CA LEU A 367 12.19 -16.90 9.35
C LEU A 367 11.35 -18.14 9.71
N PHE A 368 10.39 -18.48 8.84
CA PHE A 368 9.66 -19.74 8.90
C PHE A 368 10.19 -20.68 7.81
N LYS A 369 10.77 -21.78 8.22
CA LYS A 369 11.35 -22.80 7.33
C LYS A 369 11.18 -24.19 7.95
N ASP A 370 10.82 -25.18 7.13
CA ASP A 370 10.67 -26.58 7.56
C ASP A 370 9.77 -26.72 8.81
N SER A 371 8.70 -25.92 8.89
CA SER A 371 7.75 -25.82 10.02
C SER A 371 8.37 -25.32 11.35
N GLU A 372 9.54 -24.69 11.30
CA GLU A 372 10.21 -24.11 12.45
C GLU A 372 10.40 -22.59 12.30
N TRP A 373 10.37 -21.89 13.44
CA TRP A 373 10.60 -20.46 13.53
C TRP A 373 12.00 -20.13 14.01
N THR A 374 12.69 -19.26 13.29
CA THR A 374 13.94 -18.64 13.74
C THR A 374 13.74 -17.13 13.85
N GLN A 375 13.95 -16.56 15.03
CA GLN A 375 13.88 -15.11 15.21
C GLN A 375 15.12 -14.44 14.61
N LEU A 376 14.94 -13.50 13.68
CA LEU A 376 16.01 -12.83 12.95
C LEU A 376 16.44 -11.53 13.64
N THR A 377 15.51 -10.80 14.27
CA THR A 377 15.78 -9.56 15.01
C THR A 377 15.19 -9.62 16.41
N THR A 378 15.87 -9.03 17.39
CA THR A 378 15.47 -9.08 18.79
C THR A 378 15.73 -7.76 19.49
N GLY A 379 15.04 -7.49 20.60
CA GLY A 379 15.30 -6.32 21.43
C GLY A 379 14.06 -5.51 21.78
N LYS A 380 14.23 -4.43 22.54
CA LYS A 380 13.14 -3.53 22.93
C LYS A 380 12.99 -2.37 21.95
N TRP A 381 12.77 -2.70 20.70
CA TRP A 381 12.60 -1.79 19.56
C TRP A 381 11.78 -2.47 18.48
N VAL A 382 11.42 -1.77 17.43
CA VAL A 382 10.48 -2.25 16.40
C VAL A 382 11.11 -2.19 15.02
N VAL A 383 10.95 -3.26 14.24
CA VAL A 383 11.07 -3.24 12.79
C VAL A 383 9.82 -2.57 12.22
N THR A 384 9.99 -1.46 11.52
CA THR A 384 8.90 -0.65 10.96
C THR A 384 8.67 -0.86 9.46
N GLY A 385 9.56 -1.59 8.80
CA GLY A 385 9.42 -1.89 7.37
C GLY A 385 10.44 -2.92 6.89
N LEU A 386 10.03 -3.84 6.02
CA LEU A 386 10.92 -4.72 5.26
C LEU A 386 11.18 -4.09 3.89
N VAL A 387 12.36 -3.52 3.72
CA VAL A 387 12.75 -2.79 2.50
C VAL A 387 12.90 -3.74 1.31
N GLY A 388 13.58 -4.86 1.51
CA GLY A 388 13.80 -5.85 0.46
C GLY A 388 14.73 -6.97 0.89
N ILE A 389 14.89 -7.97 0.00
CA ILE A 389 15.72 -9.14 0.24
C ILE A 389 16.60 -9.39 -0.97
N ASP A 390 17.90 -9.41 -0.75
CA ASP A 390 18.90 -9.88 -1.70
C ASP A 390 19.19 -11.37 -1.42
N GLN A 391 18.44 -12.23 -2.10
CA GLN A 391 18.56 -13.68 -1.88
C GLN A 391 19.87 -14.25 -2.41
N GLU A 392 20.51 -13.60 -3.40
CA GLU A 392 21.81 -14.04 -3.91
C GLU A 392 22.92 -13.82 -2.89
N ARG A 393 22.80 -12.75 -2.07
CA ARG A 393 23.77 -12.44 -1.01
C ARG A 393 23.34 -12.89 0.38
N GLY A 394 22.15 -13.52 0.48
CA GLY A 394 21.59 -13.95 1.76
C GLY A 394 21.30 -12.79 2.72
N ARG A 395 20.83 -11.63 2.22
CA ARG A 395 20.60 -10.43 3.03
C ARG A 395 19.18 -9.92 2.96
N ALA A 396 18.65 -9.53 4.12
CA ALA A 396 17.45 -8.72 4.22
C ALA A 396 17.80 -7.29 4.64
N TYR A 397 17.05 -6.32 4.09
CA TYR A 397 17.15 -4.91 4.44
C TYR A 397 15.84 -4.48 5.08
N PHE A 398 15.94 -3.81 6.24
CA PHE A 398 14.75 -3.40 6.98
C PHE A 398 14.89 -2.01 7.59
N GLU A 399 13.77 -1.38 7.86
CA GLU A 399 13.66 -0.14 8.63
C GLU A 399 13.36 -0.46 10.09
N GLY A 400 13.90 0.32 11.01
CA GLY A 400 13.65 0.14 12.43
C GLY A 400 14.21 1.27 13.29
N ASN A 401 13.90 1.23 14.57
CA ASN A 401 14.28 2.23 15.56
C ASN A 401 15.25 1.72 16.65
N ALA A 402 16.08 0.73 16.32
CA ALA A 402 16.98 0.08 17.26
C ALA A 402 17.99 1.04 17.95
N ASP A 403 18.40 2.10 17.24
CA ASP A 403 19.35 3.10 17.77
C ASP A 403 18.68 4.21 18.59
N GLY A 404 17.34 4.35 18.50
CA GLY A 404 16.61 5.38 19.25
C GLY A 404 15.17 5.56 18.77
N VAL A 405 14.26 5.82 19.71
CA VAL A 405 12.82 5.93 19.44
C VAL A 405 12.44 7.11 18.53
N LEU A 406 13.28 8.12 18.44
CA LEU A 406 13.07 9.31 17.59
C LEU A 406 13.72 9.19 16.22
N GLU A 407 14.48 8.13 15.97
CA GLU A 407 15.20 7.90 14.73
C GLU A 407 14.65 6.66 14.03
N ARG A 408 14.77 6.63 12.71
CA ARG A 408 14.51 5.45 11.89
C ARG A 408 15.67 5.24 10.94
N HIS A 409 16.18 4.04 10.93
CA HIS A 409 17.35 3.69 10.15
C HIS A 409 17.09 2.49 9.25
N ILE A 410 17.92 2.40 8.20
CA ILE A 410 17.99 1.21 7.36
C ILE A 410 19.09 0.31 7.91
N TYR A 411 18.75 -0.96 8.08
CA TYR A 411 19.66 -2.01 8.55
C TYR A 411 19.81 -3.09 7.51
N ALA A 412 20.97 -3.74 7.48
CA ALA A 412 21.20 -4.98 6.76
C ALA A 412 21.31 -6.13 7.75
N LEU A 413 20.57 -7.19 7.52
CA LEU A 413 20.55 -8.43 8.28
C LEU A 413 21.12 -9.56 7.43
N ASP A 414 21.97 -10.38 7.99
CA ASP A 414 22.45 -11.62 7.39
C ASP A 414 21.45 -12.75 7.69
N LEU A 415 20.90 -13.37 6.65
CA LEU A 415 19.90 -14.45 6.80
C LEU A 415 20.51 -15.75 7.34
N ASP A 416 21.81 -15.95 7.12
CA ASP A 416 22.54 -17.12 7.60
C ASP A 416 23.10 -16.94 9.04
N ALA A 417 23.05 -15.70 9.55
CA ALA A 417 23.50 -15.33 10.90
C ALA A 417 22.40 -14.60 11.68
N PRO A 418 21.35 -15.28 12.15
CA PRO A 418 20.24 -14.67 12.90
C PRO A 418 20.74 -13.83 14.09
N GLY A 419 20.21 -12.61 14.21
CA GLY A 419 20.63 -11.65 15.23
C GLY A 419 21.83 -10.79 14.85
N GLU A 420 22.49 -11.04 13.73
CA GLU A 420 23.58 -10.21 13.23
C GLU A 420 23.06 -9.21 12.18
N TRP A 421 22.97 -7.95 12.57
CA TRP A 421 22.55 -6.87 11.69
C TRP A 421 23.38 -5.59 11.92
N SER A 422 23.44 -4.73 10.91
CA SER A 422 24.22 -3.49 10.93
C SER A 422 23.44 -2.33 10.35
N ARG A 423 23.59 -1.15 10.96
CA ARG A 423 23.01 0.10 10.44
C ARG A 423 23.75 0.58 9.20
N LEU A 424 22.98 1.02 8.20
CA LEU A 424 23.52 1.55 6.93
C LEU A 424 23.42 3.08 6.82
N THR A 425 22.55 3.72 7.59
CA THR A 425 22.26 5.15 7.49
C THR A 425 22.89 5.96 8.62
N GLU A 426 23.14 7.25 8.35
CA GLU A 426 23.71 8.20 9.31
C GLU A 426 22.74 8.43 10.49
N PRO A 427 23.27 8.65 11.74
CA PRO A 427 22.43 8.97 12.88
C PRO A 427 21.84 10.37 12.82
N GLY A 428 20.80 10.62 13.62
CA GLY A 428 20.14 11.93 13.72
C GLY A 428 19.03 12.18 12.69
N PHE A 429 18.61 11.14 11.96
CA PHE A 429 17.61 11.26 10.90
C PHE A 429 16.54 10.18 10.98
N VAL A 430 15.39 10.48 10.37
CA VAL A 430 14.39 9.49 9.98
C VAL A 430 14.63 9.15 8.51
N ASN A 431 14.95 7.91 8.24
CA ASN A 431 15.26 7.40 6.91
C ASN A 431 14.19 6.42 6.44
N SER A 432 13.97 6.38 5.15
CA SER A 432 13.21 5.33 4.46
C SER A 432 13.94 4.92 3.19
N ALA A 433 13.69 3.71 2.72
CA ALA A 433 14.31 3.20 1.51
C ALA A 433 13.34 2.38 0.67
N SER A 434 13.62 2.30 -0.62
CA SER A 434 13.00 1.37 -1.55
C SER A 434 14.11 0.60 -2.27
N MET A 435 13.87 -0.68 -2.49
CA MET A 435 14.78 -1.57 -3.20
C MET A 435 14.13 -2.01 -4.52
N ASP A 436 14.92 -2.08 -5.58
CA ASP A 436 14.48 -2.68 -6.84
C ASP A 436 14.43 -4.22 -6.73
N LYS A 437 14.01 -4.87 -7.79
CA LYS A 437 13.88 -6.34 -7.82
C LYS A 437 15.17 -7.07 -8.27
N LYS A 438 16.27 -6.33 -8.47
CA LYS A 438 17.56 -6.90 -8.90
C LYS A 438 18.55 -6.98 -7.77
#